data_4e8f6fd91f13e08c46a0b51adc967b7a
#
_entry.id   4e8f6fd91f13e08c46a0b51adc967b7a
#
_cell.length_a   1.000
_cell.length_b   1.000
_cell.length_c   1.000
_cell.angle_alpha   90.00
_cell.angle_beta   90.00
_cell.angle_gamma   90.00
#
_symmetry.space_group_name_H-M   'P 1'
#
loop_
_entity.id
_entity.type
_entity.pdbx_description
1 polymer ?
#
loop_
_entity_poly.entity_id
_entity_poly.type
_entity_poly.pdbx_seq_one_letter_code
_entity_poly.pdbx_strand_id
1 'polypeptide(L)'
;VMTIGMLANIASDAGTILFPPLAALVYLGVGRHPLIGLFSGYAAVCLGFAANIMISVNDILAASFTVPAAQMLDANYDANATMNLIFMIASTFVLIALATWVTEKIIAPRFGKYEGDAQLDVDQNITKEESKGLKKAGIALLIYAAIIVGLSVIGERPFLADPETGALLSSNAPLMKGM
;
A
#
# COMPACT_ATOMS: atom_id res chain seq x y z
N VAL A 1 -0.37 -12.29 -5.97
CA VAL A 1 0.88 -11.61 -5.62
C VAL A 1 0.83 -10.15 -6.08
N MET A 2 0.58 -9.83 -7.35
CA MET A 2 0.60 -8.45 -7.86
C MET A 2 -0.33 -7.52 -7.08
N THR A 3 -1.59 -7.88 -6.90
CA THR A 3 -2.56 -7.07 -6.15
C THR A 3 -2.12 -6.82 -4.71
N ILE A 4 -1.70 -7.88 -4.00
CA ILE A 4 -1.26 -7.76 -2.60
C ILE A 4 0.02 -6.93 -2.51
N GLY A 5 0.96 -7.10 -3.44
CA GLY A 5 2.20 -6.34 -3.46
C GLY A 5 1.99 -4.84 -3.70
N MET A 6 1.08 -4.47 -4.59
CA MET A 6 0.74 -3.05 -4.78
C MET A 6 0.08 -2.46 -3.53
N LEU A 7 -0.81 -3.21 -2.85
CA LEU A 7 -1.39 -2.79 -1.58
C LEU A 7 -0.36 -2.75 -0.45
N ALA A 8 0.64 -3.62 -0.46
CA ALA A 8 1.72 -3.62 0.53
C ALA A 8 2.54 -2.32 0.53
N ASN A 9 2.50 -1.55 -0.57
CA ASN A 9 3.12 -0.22 -0.64
C ASN A 9 2.51 0.78 0.37
N ILE A 10 1.30 0.55 0.85
CA ILE A 10 0.70 1.35 1.94
C ILE A 10 1.60 1.32 3.20
N ALA A 11 2.30 0.20 3.41
CA ALA A 11 3.30 0.08 4.47
C ALA A 11 4.65 0.74 4.13
N SER A 12 4.71 1.53 3.04
CA SER A 12 5.90 2.24 2.58
C SER A 12 7.11 1.29 2.43
N ASP A 13 8.27 1.69 2.92
CA ASP A 13 9.53 0.94 2.79
C ASP A 13 9.49 -0.46 3.41
N ALA A 14 8.70 -0.66 4.47
CA ALA A 14 8.54 -1.98 5.08
C ALA A 14 7.93 -3.00 4.09
N GLY A 15 6.97 -2.58 3.27
CA GLY A 15 6.39 -3.41 2.21
C GLY A 15 7.44 -3.83 1.18
N THR A 16 8.34 -2.92 0.80
CA THR A 16 9.39 -3.19 -0.18
C THR A 16 10.40 -4.23 0.31
N ILE A 17 10.70 -4.24 1.60
CA ILE A 17 11.66 -5.18 2.19
C ILE A 17 11.02 -6.55 2.47
N LEU A 18 9.81 -6.56 3.02
CA LEU A 18 9.19 -7.79 3.53
C LEU A 18 8.44 -8.56 2.44
N PHE A 19 7.78 -7.88 1.51
CA PHE A 19 6.88 -8.54 0.57
C PHE A 19 7.59 -9.42 -0.48
N PRO A 20 8.71 -9.04 -1.11
CA PRO A 20 9.37 -9.88 -2.11
C PRO A 20 9.79 -11.26 -1.60
N PRO A 21 10.46 -11.40 -0.42
CA PRO A 21 10.75 -12.71 0.14
C PRO A 21 9.50 -13.54 0.44
N LEU A 22 8.44 -12.92 0.96
CA LEU A 22 7.17 -13.60 1.20
C LEU A 22 6.53 -14.09 -0.11
N ALA A 23 6.59 -13.29 -1.16
CA ALA A 23 6.11 -13.70 -2.49
C ALA A 23 6.91 -14.89 -3.04
N ALA A 24 8.23 -14.93 -2.81
CA ALA A 24 9.06 -16.07 -3.18
C ALA A 24 8.64 -17.36 -2.45
N LEU A 25 8.36 -17.27 -1.14
CA LEU A 25 7.88 -18.40 -0.36
C LEU A 25 6.50 -18.89 -0.84
N VAL A 26 5.59 -17.98 -1.17
CA VAL A 26 4.28 -18.34 -1.74
C VAL A 26 4.43 -19.08 -3.06
N TYR A 27 5.32 -18.64 -3.96
CA TYR A 27 5.57 -19.30 -5.23
C TYR A 27 6.18 -20.70 -5.01
N LEU A 28 7.13 -20.81 -4.08
CA LEU A 28 7.72 -22.10 -3.72
C LEU A 28 6.66 -23.06 -3.16
N GLY A 29 5.76 -22.58 -2.30
CA GLY A 29 4.69 -23.37 -1.71
C GLY A 29 3.66 -23.91 -2.71
N VAL A 30 3.50 -23.24 -3.86
CA VAL A 30 2.65 -23.73 -4.96
C VAL A 30 3.44 -24.48 -6.04
N GLY A 31 4.70 -24.85 -5.75
CA GLY A 31 5.55 -25.62 -6.65
C GLY A 31 6.05 -24.83 -7.87
N ARG A 32 6.07 -23.51 -7.79
CA ARG A 32 6.60 -22.62 -8.84
C ARG A 32 7.98 -22.10 -8.45
N HIS A 33 8.74 -21.65 -9.44
CA HIS A 33 10.09 -21.16 -9.21
C HIS A 33 10.08 -19.92 -8.27
N PRO A 34 10.78 -19.94 -7.11
CA PRO A 34 10.71 -18.87 -6.10
C PRO A 34 11.25 -17.53 -6.61
N LEU A 35 12.20 -17.52 -7.55
CA LEU A 35 12.69 -16.28 -8.15
C LEU A 35 11.60 -15.52 -8.92
N ILE A 36 10.64 -16.22 -9.51
CA ILE A 36 9.50 -15.56 -10.16
C ILE A 36 8.68 -14.81 -9.09
N GLY A 37 8.47 -15.45 -7.94
CA GLY A 37 7.81 -14.83 -6.78
C GLY A 37 8.56 -13.62 -6.28
N LEU A 38 9.88 -13.73 -6.12
CA LEU A 38 10.75 -12.64 -5.66
C LEU A 38 10.66 -11.42 -6.59
N PHE A 39 10.89 -11.63 -7.88
CA PHE A 39 10.86 -10.53 -8.87
C PHE A 39 9.46 -9.94 -9.04
N SER A 40 8.42 -10.78 -9.08
CA SER A 40 7.05 -10.29 -9.18
C SER A 40 6.60 -9.55 -7.91
N GLY A 41 7.04 -10.00 -6.75
CA GLY A 41 6.80 -9.33 -5.48
C GLY A 41 7.44 -7.95 -5.44
N TYR A 42 8.71 -7.86 -5.80
CA TYR A 42 9.43 -6.59 -5.88
C TYR A 42 8.80 -5.64 -6.91
N ALA A 43 8.53 -6.13 -8.11
CA ALA A 43 7.87 -5.34 -9.15
C ALA A 43 6.49 -4.83 -8.70
N ALA A 44 5.71 -5.66 -7.99
CA ALA A 44 4.39 -5.28 -7.51
C ALA A 44 4.44 -4.13 -6.50
N VAL A 45 5.38 -4.17 -5.54
CA VAL A 45 5.56 -3.08 -4.58
C VAL A 45 6.05 -1.82 -5.27
N CYS A 46 7.00 -1.93 -6.21
CA CYS A 46 7.47 -0.78 -6.99
C CYS A 46 6.35 -0.15 -7.84
N LEU A 47 5.46 -0.94 -8.43
CA LEU A 47 4.28 -0.43 -9.14
C LEU A 47 3.32 0.31 -8.20
N GLY A 48 3.23 -0.11 -6.94
CA GLY A 48 2.44 0.57 -5.92
C GLY A 48 2.88 2.01 -5.63
N PHE A 49 4.15 2.37 -5.92
CA PHE A 49 4.59 3.77 -5.86
C PHE A 49 4.04 4.61 -7.01
N ALA A 50 3.77 4.01 -8.16
CA ALA A 50 3.25 4.71 -9.32
C ALA A 50 1.72 4.82 -9.31
N ALA A 51 1.02 3.82 -8.75
CA ALA A 51 -0.44 3.79 -8.66
C ALA A 51 -0.90 2.95 -7.48
N ASN A 52 -1.82 3.48 -6.69
CA ASN A 52 -2.38 2.79 -5.53
C ASN A 52 -3.89 3.11 -5.41
N ILE A 53 -4.61 2.29 -4.65
CA ILE A 53 -6.04 2.50 -4.34
C ILE A 53 -6.21 3.51 -3.19
N MET A 54 -5.18 3.67 -2.37
CA MET A 54 -5.16 4.60 -1.25
C MET A 54 -4.07 5.65 -1.43
N ILE A 55 -4.26 6.79 -0.80
CA ILE A 55 -3.26 7.86 -0.75
C ILE A 55 -2.02 7.33 -0.04
N SER A 56 -0.88 7.51 -0.67
CA SER A 56 0.43 7.15 -0.13
C SER A 56 1.18 8.37 0.41
N VAL A 57 2.24 8.14 1.16
CA VAL A 57 3.15 9.21 1.63
C VAL A 57 3.69 10.03 0.44
N ASN A 58 3.93 9.38 -0.71
CA ASN A 58 4.43 10.06 -1.91
C ASN A 58 3.42 11.06 -2.48
N ASP A 59 2.12 10.76 -2.42
CA ASP A 59 1.07 11.66 -2.91
C ASP A 59 0.99 12.92 -2.06
N ILE A 60 1.10 12.74 -0.74
CA ILE A 60 1.11 13.86 0.22
C ILE A 60 2.36 14.71 0.02
N LEU A 61 3.52 14.07 -0.15
CA LEU A 61 4.78 14.77 -0.40
C LEU A 61 4.72 15.54 -1.72
N ALA A 62 4.22 14.93 -2.80
CA ALA A 62 4.05 15.61 -4.09
C ALA A 62 3.09 16.81 -3.98
N ALA A 63 1.95 16.64 -3.29
CA ALA A 63 1.00 17.73 -3.08
C ALA A 63 1.60 18.86 -2.26
N SER A 64 2.45 18.58 -1.27
CA SER A 64 3.08 19.58 -0.42
C SER A 64 4.02 20.53 -1.18
N PHE A 65 4.55 20.11 -2.31
CA PHE A 65 5.35 20.96 -3.22
C PHE A 65 4.50 21.58 -4.33
N THR A 66 3.59 20.79 -4.91
CA THR A 66 2.81 21.21 -6.09
C THR A 66 1.81 22.31 -5.74
N VAL A 67 1.10 22.17 -4.62
CA VAL A 67 0.06 23.13 -4.24
C VAL A 67 0.64 24.53 -3.96
N PRO A 68 1.68 24.72 -3.12
CA PRO A 68 2.28 26.04 -2.94
C PRO A 68 2.87 26.63 -4.23
N ALA A 69 3.45 25.82 -5.09
CA ALA A 69 3.97 26.30 -6.38
C ALA A 69 2.85 26.78 -7.32
N ALA A 70 1.72 26.10 -7.36
CA ALA A 70 0.56 26.54 -8.13
C ALA A 70 -0.06 27.82 -7.56
N GLN A 71 -0.10 27.95 -6.24
CA GLN A 71 -0.60 29.15 -5.55
C GLN A 71 0.25 30.41 -5.80
N MET A 72 1.50 30.26 -6.23
CA MET A 72 2.31 31.40 -6.69
C MET A 72 1.78 32.01 -8.00
N LEU A 73 1.07 31.22 -8.81
CA LEU A 73 0.48 31.67 -10.07
C LEU A 73 -0.99 32.04 -9.94
N ASP A 74 -1.73 31.26 -9.14
CA ASP A 74 -3.14 31.51 -8.82
C ASP A 74 -3.36 31.31 -7.33
N ALA A 75 -3.52 32.41 -6.61
CA ALA A 75 -3.69 32.41 -5.16
C ALA A 75 -4.97 31.65 -4.68
N ASN A 76 -5.95 31.46 -5.59
CA ASN A 76 -7.17 30.71 -5.29
C ASN A 76 -7.08 29.22 -5.67
N TYR A 77 -5.91 28.74 -6.11
CA TYR A 77 -5.74 27.33 -6.45
C TYR A 77 -5.95 26.47 -5.23
N ASP A 78 -7.03 25.69 -5.25
CA ASP A 78 -7.37 24.73 -4.18
C ASP A 78 -7.22 23.30 -4.70
N ALA A 79 -6.19 22.62 -4.20
CA ALA A 79 -5.97 21.22 -4.46
C ALA A 79 -5.37 20.53 -3.21
N ASN A 80 -5.55 19.25 -3.14
CA ASN A 80 -5.07 18.42 -2.02
C ASN A 80 -4.42 17.13 -2.51
N ALA A 81 -3.93 16.30 -1.62
CA ALA A 81 -3.26 15.04 -1.94
C ALA A 81 -4.17 14.04 -2.69
N THR A 82 -5.50 14.25 -2.70
CA THR A 82 -6.45 13.37 -3.39
C THR A 82 -6.66 13.71 -4.86
N MET A 83 -6.05 14.79 -5.38
CA MET A 83 -6.31 15.28 -6.74
C MET A 83 -6.11 14.23 -7.84
N ASN A 84 -5.20 13.28 -7.65
CA ASN A 84 -4.91 12.20 -8.58
C ASN A 84 -5.54 10.84 -8.21
N LEU A 85 -6.28 10.76 -7.11
CA LEU A 85 -6.75 9.48 -6.55
C LEU A 85 -7.55 8.65 -7.55
N ILE A 86 -8.49 9.26 -8.29
CA ILE A 86 -9.32 8.55 -9.26
C ILE A 86 -8.46 7.97 -10.39
N PHE A 87 -7.49 8.75 -10.87
CA PHE A 87 -6.54 8.29 -11.90
C PHE A 87 -5.67 7.15 -11.39
N MET A 88 -5.18 7.23 -10.15
CA MET A 88 -4.37 6.18 -9.53
C MET A 88 -5.15 4.88 -9.35
N ILE A 89 -6.41 4.96 -8.89
CA ILE A 89 -7.28 3.79 -8.77
C ILE A 89 -7.46 3.12 -10.13
N ALA A 90 -7.82 3.87 -11.16
CA ALA A 90 -7.99 3.33 -12.51
C ALA A 90 -6.69 2.71 -13.04
N SER A 91 -5.55 3.41 -12.88
CA SER A 91 -4.22 2.94 -13.27
C SER A 91 -3.81 1.66 -12.55
N THR A 92 -4.17 1.52 -11.28
CA THR A 92 -3.87 0.32 -10.47
C THR A 92 -4.43 -0.94 -11.12
N PHE A 93 -5.69 -0.94 -11.56
CA PHE A 93 -6.29 -2.10 -12.22
C PHE A 93 -5.57 -2.44 -13.54
N VAL A 94 -5.22 -1.44 -14.34
CA VAL A 94 -4.48 -1.62 -15.60
C VAL A 94 -3.09 -2.20 -15.31
N LEU A 95 -2.37 -1.64 -14.36
CA LEU A 95 -1.02 -2.10 -13.99
C LEU A 95 -1.01 -3.52 -13.41
N ILE A 96 -1.98 -3.88 -12.57
CA ILE A 96 -2.13 -5.26 -12.06
C ILE A 96 -2.32 -6.23 -13.22
N ALA A 97 -3.20 -5.92 -14.16
CA ALA A 97 -3.47 -6.77 -15.32
C ALA A 97 -2.21 -6.93 -16.19
N LEU A 98 -1.55 -5.84 -16.55
CA LEU A 98 -0.34 -5.84 -17.36
C LEU A 98 0.82 -6.55 -16.66
N ALA A 99 1.08 -6.24 -15.39
CA ALA A 99 2.17 -6.85 -14.64
C ALA A 99 1.95 -8.36 -14.44
N THR A 100 0.71 -8.78 -14.19
CA THR A 100 0.37 -10.20 -14.11
C THR A 100 0.58 -10.88 -15.46
N TRP A 101 0.12 -10.28 -16.54
CA TRP A 101 0.32 -10.82 -17.89
C TRP A 101 1.80 -10.94 -18.26
N VAL A 102 2.61 -9.91 -18.00
CA VAL A 102 4.07 -9.93 -18.22
C VAL A 102 4.72 -11.03 -17.39
N THR A 103 4.37 -11.13 -16.11
CA THR A 103 4.93 -12.16 -15.22
C THR A 103 4.60 -13.57 -15.72
N GLU A 104 3.34 -13.84 -16.07
CA GLU A 104 2.90 -15.17 -16.46
C GLU A 104 3.33 -15.57 -17.89
N LYS A 105 3.34 -14.62 -18.82
CA LYS A 105 3.58 -14.91 -20.25
C LYS A 105 5.02 -14.69 -20.70
N ILE A 106 5.75 -13.80 -20.03
CA ILE A 106 7.11 -13.43 -20.46
C ILE A 106 8.15 -13.93 -19.45
N ILE A 107 7.93 -13.68 -18.15
CA ILE A 107 8.93 -13.96 -17.12
C ILE A 107 8.88 -15.44 -16.71
N ALA A 108 7.73 -15.95 -16.33
CA ALA A 108 7.59 -17.32 -15.82
C ALA A 108 8.12 -18.40 -16.78
N PRO A 109 7.88 -18.34 -18.11
CA PRO A 109 8.41 -19.35 -19.03
C PRO A 109 9.94 -19.39 -19.10
N ARG A 110 10.63 -18.29 -18.76
CA ARG A 110 12.09 -18.19 -18.82
C ARG A 110 12.79 -18.90 -17.67
N PHE A 111 12.12 -19.11 -16.55
CA PHE A 111 12.70 -19.76 -15.36
C PHE A 111 12.50 -21.29 -15.35
N GLY A 112 11.55 -21.81 -16.14
CA GLY A 112 11.25 -23.24 -16.15
C GLY A 112 10.65 -23.75 -14.85
N LYS A 113 10.74 -25.07 -14.64
CA LYS A 113 10.33 -25.72 -13.40
C LYS A 113 11.43 -25.55 -12.35
N TYR A 114 11.02 -25.41 -11.10
CA TYR A 114 11.96 -25.40 -9.99
C TYR A 114 12.46 -26.84 -9.72
N GLU A 115 13.76 -27.04 -9.82
CA GLU A 115 14.43 -28.34 -9.61
C GLU A 115 15.32 -28.32 -8.34
N GLY A 116 15.19 -27.30 -7.50
CA GLY A 116 15.99 -27.17 -6.30
C GLY A 116 15.43 -27.96 -5.12
N ASP A 117 16.31 -28.30 -4.17
CA ASP A 117 15.98 -29.06 -2.96
C ASP A 117 15.30 -28.24 -1.86
N ALA A 118 15.12 -26.93 -2.05
CA ALA A 118 14.46 -26.10 -1.07
C ALA A 118 12.97 -26.45 -1.00
N GLN A 119 12.62 -27.21 0.03
CA GLN A 119 11.23 -27.45 0.41
C GLN A 119 10.87 -26.45 1.50
N LEU A 120 9.62 -25.95 1.43
CA LEU A 120 9.07 -25.20 2.55
C LEU A 120 8.85 -26.20 3.71
N ASP A 121 9.77 -26.19 4.64
CA ASP A 121 9.55 -26.78 5.97
C ASP A 121 8.75 -25.76 6.81
N VAL A 122 7.64 -25.31 6.23
CA VAL A 122 6.70 -24.44 6.95
C VAL A 122 5.67 -25.34 7.56
N ASP A 123 5.77 -25.52 8.86
CA ASP A 123 4.66 -26.03 9.63
C ASP A 123 3.46 -25.12 9.35
N GLN A 124 2.52 -25.60 8.52
CA GLN A 124 1.35 -24.83 8.08
C GLN A 124 0.37 -24.55 9.23
N ASN A 125 0.67 -25.06 10.40
CA ASN A 125 -0.12 -24.86 11.60
C ASN A 125 0.35 -23.58 12.30
N ILE A 126 -0.50 -22.57 12.28
CA ILE A 126 -0.30 -21.37 13.11
C ILE A 126 -0.19 -21.81 14.58
N THR A 127 0.94 -21.56 15.18
CA THR A 127 1.15 -21.86 16.61
C THR A 127 0.19 -21.05 17.46
N LYS A 128 -0.12 -21.58 18.66
CA LYS A 128 -0.99 -20.85 19.62
C LYS A 128 -0.43 -19.47 19.97
N GLU A 129 0.89 -19.33 19.96
CA GLU A 129 1.58 -18.07 20.26
C GLU A 129 1.46 -17.07 19.10
N GLU A 130 1.63 -17.52 17.86
CA GLU A 130 1.41 -16.70 16.66
C GLU A 130 -0.06 -16.25 16.56
N SER A 131 -1.01 -17.14 16.83
CA SER A 131 -2.43 -16.78 16.85
C SER A 131 -2.75 -15.73 17.92
N LYS A 132 -2.13 -15.82 19.10
CA LYS A 132 -2.25 -14.80 20.15
C LYS A 132 -1.61 -13.48 19.73
N GLY A 133 -0.44 -13.54 19.08
CA GLY A 133 0.23 -12.36 18.50
C GLY A 133 -0.64 -11.66 17.48
N LEU A 134 -1.22 -12.42 16.55
CA LEU A 134 -2.11 -11.90 15.50
C LEU A 134 -3.37 -11.24 16.10
N LYS A 135 -3.97 -11.87 17.12
CA LYS A 135 -5.12 -11.28 17.82
C LYS A 135 -4.76 -9.96 18.52
N LYS A 136 -3.60 -9.90 19.20
CA LYS A 136 -3.14 -8.67 19.84
C LYS A 136 -2.86 -7.56 18.81
N ALA A 137 -2.23 -7.90 17.67
CA ALA A 137 -2.02 -6.95 16.57
C ALA A 137 -3.34 -6.45 16.00
N GLY A 138 -4.32 -7.33 15.79
CA GLY A 138 -5.66 -6.95 15.34
C GLY A 138 -6.38 -6.02 16.34
N ILE A 139 -6.29 -6.30 17.63
CA ILE A 139 -6.86 -5.44 18.69
C ILE A 139 -6.18 -4.06 18.67
N ALA A 140 -4.85 -4.02 18.59
CA ALA A 140 -4.10 -2.76 18.53
C ALA A 140 -4.50 -1.92 17.30
N LEU A 141 -4.66 -2.57 16.15
CA LEU A 141 -5.15 -1.90 14.93
C LEU A 141 -6.56 -1.34 15.10
N LEU A 142 -7.46 -2.11 15.72
CA LEU A 142 -8.83 -1.65 15.99
C LEU A 142 -8.86 -0.47 16.97
N ILE A 143 -8.04 -0.50 18.02
CA ILE A 143 -7.90 0.61 18.98
C ILE A 143 -7.38 1.85 18.25
N TYR A 144 -6.35 1.69 17.42
CA TYR A 144 -5.78 2.78 16.63
C TYR A 144 -6.83 3.39 15.68
N ALA A 145 -7.55 2.55 14.94
CA ALA A 145 -8.63 3.01 14.07
C ALA A 145 -9.75 3.72 14.84
N ALA A 146 -10.13 3.20 16.01
CA ALA A 146 -11.15 3.83 16.87
C ALA A 146 -10.70 5.20 17.39
N ILE A 147 -9.41 5.36 17.73
CA ILE A 147 -8.85 6.65 18.14
C ILE A 147 -8.93 7.65 16.97
N ILE A 148 -8.50 7.26 15.78
CA ILE A 148 -8.54 8.13 14.58
C ILE A 148 -9.98 8.53 14.28
N VAL A 149 -10.90 7.57 14.23
CA VAL A 149 -12.32 7.86 13.99
C VAL A 149 -12.88 8.75 15.09
N GLY A 150 -12.57 8.49 16.36
CA GLY A 150 -12.98 9.32 17.48
C GLY A 150 -12.52 10.76 17.33
N LEU A 151 -11.24 10.98 17.03
CA LEU A 151 -10.67 12.31 16.84
C LEU A 151 -11.18 13.00 15.56
N SER A 152 -11.72 12.23 14.60
CA SER A 152 -12.28 12.74 13.35
C SER A 152 -13.74 13.14 13.45
N VAL A 153 -14.49 12.61 14.42
CA VAL A 153 -15.97 12.75 14.48
C VAL A 153 -16.44 13.42 15.78
N ILE A 154 -15.70 13.27 16.90
CA ILE A 154 -16.15 13.73 18.19
C ILE A 154 -15.91 15.25 18.36
N GLY A 155 -16.98 15.99 18.60
CA GLY A 155 -16.97 17.43 18.89
C GLY A 155 -17.54 18.29 17.77
N GLU A 156 -17.86 19.53 18.09
CA GLU A 156 -18.34 20.54 17.12
C GLU A 156 -17.22 20.94 16.13
N ARG A 157 -15.96 20.77 16.53
CA ARG A 157 -14.75 20.93 15.69
C ARG A 157 -13.81 19.75 15.94
N PRO A 158 -13.91 18.68 15.15
CA PRO A 158 -13.07 17.51 15.33
C PRO A 158 -11.58 17.88 15.23
N PHE A 159 -10.76 17.31 16.11
CA PHE A 159 -9.34 17.65 16.21
C PHE A 159 -8.56 17.41 14.91
N LEU A 160 -8.98 16.42 14.12
CA LEU A 160 -8.34 16.05 12.82
C LEU A 160 -8.97 16.77 11.62
N ALA A 161 -10.03 17.55 11.81
CA ALA A 161 -10.65 18.35 10.77
C ALA A 161 -9.99 19.72 10.61
N ASP A 162 -10.22 20.35 9.47
CA ASP A 162 -9.79 21.70 9.18
C ASP A 162 -10.42 22.68 10.21
N PRO A 163 -9.64 23.52 10.88
CA PRO A 163 -10.14 24.45 11.89
C PRO A 163 -11.13 25.49 11.36
N GLU A 164 -11.06 25.82 10.06
CA GLU A 164 -11.88 26.85 9.43
C GLU A 164 -13.16 26.28 8.81
N THR A 165 -13.02 25.16 8.09
CA THR A 165 -14.13 24.59 7.31
C THR A 165 -14.79 23.36 7.97
N GLY A 166 -14.13 22.73 8.94
CA GLY A 166 -14.59 21.47 9.55
C GLY A 166 -14.46 20.26 8.63
N ALA A 167 -13.84 20.39 7.45
CA ALA A 167 -13.70 19.31 6.50
C ALA A 167 -12.50 18.43 6.82
N LEU A 168 -12.69 17.10 6.84
CA LEU A 168 -11.62 16.12 7.11
C LEU A 168 -10.62 15.97 5.95
N LEU A 169 -11.06 16.20 4.73
CA LEU A 169 -10.25 16.04 3.49
C LEU A 169 -9.77 17.38 2.93
N SER A 170 -9.78 18.45 3.73
CA SER A 170 -9.19 19.74 3.34
C SER A 170 -7.66 19.67 3.41
N SER A 171 -6.97 20.40 2.53
CA SER A 171 -5.50 20.54 2.55
C SER A 171 -4.97 21.11 3.89
N ASN A 172 -5.81 21.84 4.62
CA ASN A 172 -5.48 22.41 5.92
C ASN A 172 -5.83 21.50 7.10
N ALA A 173 -6.57 20.42 6.90
CA ALA A 173 -6.93 19.50 7.96
C ALA A 173 -5.68 18.80 8.55
N PRO A 174 -5.53 18.76 9.90
CA PRO A 174 -4.44 18.01 10.54
C PRO A 174 -4.38 16.55 10.12
N LEU A 175 -5.52 15.93 9.82
CA LEU A 175 -5.58 14.57 9.26
C LEU A 175 -4.76 14.45 7.97
N MET A 176 -4.88 15.43 7.07
CA MET A 176 -4.17 15.42 5.78
C MET A 176 -2.71 15.87 5.91
N LYS A 177 -2.40 16.71 6.88
CA LYS A 177 -1.02 17.16 7.17
C LYS A 177 -0.21 16.16 7.98
N GLY A 178 -0.88 15.26 8.72
CA GLY A 178 -0.24 14.28 9.60
C GLY A 178 -0.09 12.89 8.99
N MET A 179 -0.66 12.65 7.80
CA MET A 179 -0.44 11.44 7.02
C MET A 179 0.85 11.53 6.24
#